data_045c78fe1357e71df67c355edb32ec96
#
_entry.id   045c78fe1357e71df67c355edb32ec96
#
_cell.length_a   1.000
_cell.length_b   1.000
_cell.length_c   1.000
_cell.angle_alpha   90.00
_cell.angle_beta   90.00
_cell.angle_gamma   90.00
#
_symmetry.space_group_name_H-M   'P 1'
#
loop_
_entity.id
_entity.type
_entity.pdbx_description
1 polymer ?
#
loop_
_entity_poly.entity_id
_entity_poly.type
_entity_poly.pdbx_seq_one_letter_code
_entity_poly.pdbx_strand_id
1 'polypeptide(L)'
;MVAAGKKKGVVSVANHNSEHQIVITGSPDGVAAVSEMVKSRGARAIPLKVSGAWHSDLIKGAEEEFGAFLKTFSFNAPTNKVIHNVTADSCDNDKVIRQLMTLQLCSPVRWFDTIQRLVTEQVEVFVEVGPGKVLAGLLKKILPPDLEASVFNVNTIPTLESFLSEMQ
;
A
#
# COMPACT_ATOMS: atom_id res chain seq x y z
N MET A 1 6.33 19.28 -1.83
CA MET A 1 5.06 19.58 -2.54
C MET A 1 3.85 19.35 -1.63
N VAL A 2 3.65 18.17 -1.05
CA VAL A 2 2.51 17.91 -0.13
C VAL A 2 2.43 18.95 1.01
N ALA A 3 3.55 19.25 1.68
CA ALA A 3 3.60 20.26 2.73
C ALA A 3 3.15 21.67 2.27
N ALA A 4 3.43 22.04 1.02
CA ALA A 4 2.96 23.32 0.46
C ALA A 4 1.46 23.27 0.11
N GLY A 5 0.95 22.13 -0.36
CA GLY A 5 -0.48 21.93 -0.63
C GLY A 5 -1.34 22.00 0.63
N LYS A 6 -0.80 21.64 1.80
CA LYS A 6 -1.49 21.74 3.11
C LYS A 6 -1.95 23.16 3.46
N LYS A 7 -1.36 24.18 2.85
CA LYS A 7 -1.82 25.59 3.00
C LYS A 7 -3.17 25.87 2.29
N LYS A 8 -3.58 25.01 1.37
CA LYS A 8 -4.82 25.12 0.60
C LYS A 8 -5.90 24.13 1.02
N GLY A 9 -5.54 23.17 1.89
CA GLY A 9 -6.46 22.15 2.37
C GLY A 9 -5.72 20.91 2.87
N VAL A 10 -6.48 19.93 3.33
CA VAL A 10 -5.90 18.64 3.75
C VAL A 10 -5.34 17.94 2.51
N VAL A 11 -4.09 17.52 2.57
CA VAL A 11 -3.46 16.66 1.57
C VAL A 11 -2.41 15.76 2.20
N SER A 12 -2.42 14.49 1.84
CA SER A 12 -1.53 13.45 2.36
C SER A 12 -1.01 12.59 1.21
N VAL A 13 0.07 11.87 1.45
CA VAL A 13 0.47 10.75 0.61
C VAL A 13 -0.44 9.57 0.96
N ALA A 14 -1.15 9.04 -0.03
CA ALA A 14 -1.98 7.84 0.13
C ALA A 14 -1.17 6.56 -0.08
N ASN A 15 -0.38 6.53 -1.17
CA ASN A 15 0.45 5.37 -1.49
C ASN A 15 1.84 5.82 -1.95
N HIS A 16 2.85 5.12 -1.49
CA HIS A 16 4.19 5.11 -2.08
C HIS A 16 4.36 3.79 -2.83
N ASN A 17 4.00 3.80 -4.12
CA ASN A 17 3.94 2.58 -4.93
C ASN A 17 5.28 2.20 -5.58
N SER A 18 6.12 3.19 -5.90
CA SER A 18 7.49 3.01 -6.44
C SER A 18 8.24 4.34 -6.37
N GLU A 19 9.53 4.37 -6.71
CA GLU A 19 10.33 5.61 -6.82
C GLU A 19 9.67 6.68 -7.69
N HIS A 20 8.90 6.25 -8.71
CA HIS A 20 8.32 7.14 -9.71
C HIS A 20 6.79 7.25 -9.61
N GLN A 21 6.15 6.56 -8.64
CA GLN A 21 4.71 6.56 -8.50
C GLN A 21 4.27 6.77 -7.06
N ILE A 22 3.78 7.98 -6.79
CA ILE A 22 3.20 8.38 -5.52
C ILE A 22 1.74 8.77 -5.76
N VAL A 23 0.83 8.28 -4.94
CA VAL A 23 -0.58 8.70 -4.91
C VAL A 23 -0.76 9.68 -3.78
N ILE A 24 -1.39 10.81 -4.06
CA ILE A 24 -1.83 11.80 -3.06
C ILE A 24 -3.35 11.77 -2.91
N THR A 25 -3.81 12.11 -1.74
CA THR A 25 -5.23 12.15 -1.35
C THR A 25 -5.50 13.38 -0.50
N GLY A 26 -6.75 13.80 -0.39
CA GLY A 26 -7.12 14.93 0.45
C GLY A 26 -8.32 15.72 -0.07
N SER A 27 -8.45 16.95 0.39
CA SER A 27 -9.46 17.88 -0.12
C SER A 27 -9.21 18.26 -1.59
N PRO A 28 -10.25 18.56 -2.37
CA PRO A 28 -10.09 18.93 -3.78
C PRO A 28 -9.06 20.07 -4.00
N ASP A 29 -9.13 21.13 -3.20
CA ASP A 29 -8.24 22.28 -3.33
C ASP A 29 -6.79 21.93 -2.96
N GLY A 30 -6.57 21.12 -1.93
CA GLY A 30 -5.25 20.65 -1.54
C GLY A 30 -4.60 19.77 -2.61
N VAL A 31 -5.37 18.83 -3.16
CA VAL A 31 -4.92 17.94 -4.25
C VAL A 31 -4.66 18.73 -5.54
N ALA A 32 -5.56 19.67 -5.91
CA ALA A 32 -5.37 20.52 -7.07
C ALA A 32 -4.09 21.37 -6.98
N ALA A 33 -3.85 21.99 -5.82
CA ALA A 33 -2.65 22.81 -5.60
C ALA A 33 -1.35 21.98 -5.74
N VAL A 34 -1.31 20.77 -5.21
CA VAL A 34 -0.15 19.89 -5.41
C VAL A 34 -0.01 19.46 -6.87
N SER A 35 -1.12 19.14 -7.53
CA SER A 35 -1.11 18.73 -8.94
C SER A 35 -0.53 19.81 -9.85
N GLU A 36 -0.89 21.08 -9.64
CA GLU A 36 -0.31 22.20 -10.39
C GLU A 36 1.19 22.38 -10.13
N MET A 37 1.63 22.24 -8.87
CA MET A 37 3.05 22.29 -8.54
C MET A 37 3.84 21.14 -9.16
N VAL A 38 3.23 19.95 -9.28
CA VAL A 38 3.84 18.79 -9.93
C VAL A 38 4.03 19.05 -11.42
N LYS A 39 2.98 19.53 -12.08
CA LYS A 39 3.01 19.87 -13.51
C LYS A 39 4.02 20.96 -13.82
N SER A 40 4.09 22.03 -13.01
CA SER A 40 5.05 23.13 -13.19
C SER A 40 6.51 22.70 -13.08
N ARG A 41 6.75 21.53 -12.50
CA ARG A 41 8.09 20.90 -12.40
C ARG A 41 8.34 19.81 -13.45
N GLY A 42 7.48 19.72 -14.46
CA GLY A 42 7.62 18.76 -15.56
C GLY A 42 7.19 17.32 -15.24
N ALA A 43 6.60 17.08 -14.06
CA ALA A 43 6.09 15.75 -13.72
C ALA A 43 4.59 15.62 -14.06
N ARG A 44 4.09 14.39 -14.12
CA ARG A 44 2.70 14.10 -14.49
C ARG A 44 1.83 13.99 -13.26
N ALA A 45 0.68 14.66 -13.25
CA ALA A 45 -0.39 14.49 -12.28
C ALA A 45 -1.61 13.90 -12.98
N ILE A 46 -2.01 12.71 -12.57
CA ILE A 46 -3.11 11.94 -13.18
C ILE A 46 -4.22 11.78 -12.13
N PRO A 47 -5.41 12.37 -12.33
CA PRO A 47 -6.53 12.18 -11.42
C PRO A 47 -6.99 10.73 -11.39
N LEU A 48 -7.26 10.22 -10.18
CA LEU A 48 -7.87 8.91 -9.99
C LEU A 48 -9.37 9.05 -9.76
N LYS A 49 -10.15 8.17 -10.36
CA LYS A 49 -11.61 8.08 -10.16
C LYS A 49 -11.88 7.25 -8.90
N VAL A 50 -11.80 7.88 -7.74
CA VAL A 50 -12.07 7.26 -6.43
C VAL A 50 -13.15 8.05 -5.70
N SER A 51 -13.91 7.36 -4.84
CA SER A 51 -15.07 7.92 -4.15
C SER A 51 -14.75 8.59 -2.81
N GLY A 52 -13.51 8.52 -2.33
CA GLY A 52 -13.15 9.04 -1.02
C GLY A 52 -11.67 9.40 -0.89
N ALA A 53 -11.36 10.18 0.15
CA ALA A 53 -10.00 10.59 0.49
C ALA A 53 -9.31 9.54 1.38
N TRP A 54 -9.23 8.30 0.88
CA TRP A 54 -8.60 7.19 1.57
C TRP A 54 -7.15 7.52 1.98
N HIS A 55 -6.71 6.99 3.09
CA HIS A 55 -5.38 7.20 3.66
C HIS A 55 -5.09 8.67 4.03
N SER A 56 -6.11 9.41 4.49
CA SER A 56 -5.97 10.79 4.98
C SER A 56 -6.78 11.03 6.26
N ASP A 57 -6.47 12.15 6.93
CA ASP A 57 -7.22 12.57 8.14
C ASP A 57 -8.69 12.89 7.87
N LEU A 58 -9.11 13.04 6.59
CA LEU A 58 -10.51 13.28 6.22
C LEU A 58 -11.44 12.09 6.53
N ILE A 59 -10.88 10.90 6.76
CA ILE A 59 -11.63 9.71 7.16
C ILE A 59 -11.32 9.27 8.60
N LYS A 60 -10.84 10.19 9.44
CA LYS A 60 -10.45 9.89 10.83
C LYS A 60 -11.58 9.30 11.66
N GLY A 61 -12.83 9.73 11.43
CA GLY A 61 -14.00 9.13 12.08
C GLY A 61 -14.14 7.64 11.81
N ALA A 62 -13.91 7.21 10.57
CA ALA A 62 -13.95 5.78 10.22
C ALA A 62 -12.83 4.98 10.91
N GLU A 63 -11.65 5.57 11.15
CA GLU A 63 -10.57 4.94 11.92
C GLU A 63 -11.01 4.66 13.35
N GLU A 64 -11.68 5.61 13.99
CA GLU A 64 -12.17 5.48 15.36
C GLU A 64 -13.25 4.38 15.48
N GLU A 65 -14.22 4.37 14.55
CA GLU A 65 -15.27 3.35 14.49
C GLU A 65 -14.68 1.96 14.23
N PHE A 66 -13.75 1.84 13.29
CA PHE A 66 -13.07 0.59 12.99
C PHE A 66 -12.24 0.10 14.17
N GLY A 67 -11.52 1.00 14.85
CA GLY A 67 -10.76 0.67 16.05
C GLY A 67 -11.65 0.15 17.18
N ALA A 68 -12.85 0.74 17.37
CA ALA A 68 -13.83 0.25 18.33
C ALA A 68 -14.36 -1.14 17.93
N PHE A 69 -14.67 -1.37 16.65
CA PHE A 69 -15.09 -2.66 16.13
C PHE A 69 -14.02 -3.74 16.32
N LEU A 70 -12.75 -3.45 16.02
CA LEU A 70 -11.65 -4.40 16.19
C LEU A 70 -11.44 -4.85 17.66
N LYS A 71 -11.84 -4.04 18.63
CA LYS A 71 -11.78 -4.42 20.05
C LYS A 71 -12.72 -5.58 20.41
N THR A 72 -13.75 -5.84 19.60
CA THR A 72 -14.69 -6.96 19.80
C THR A 72 -14.13 -8.31 19.37
N PHE A 73 -12.96 -8.35 18.71
CA PHE A 73 -12.31 -9.56 18.24
C PHE A 73 -11.07 -9.90 19.05
N SER A 74 -10.83 -11.17 19.22
CA SER A 74 -9.56 -11.68 19.73
C SER A 74 -8.56 -11.77 18.57
N PHE A 75 -7.35 -11.29 18.81
CA PHE A 75 -6.23 -11.42 17.90
C PHE A 75 -5.21 -12.39 18.49
N ASN A 76 -4.66 -13.23 17.67
CA ASN A 76 -3.53 -14.09 18.01
C ASN A 76 -2.28 -13.62 17.24
N ALA A 77 -1.12 -13.97 17.74
CA ALA A 77 0.12 -13.82 16.98
C ALA A 77 0.00 -14.57 15.64
N PRO A 78 0.40 -13.96 14.52
CA PRO A 78 0.36 -14.64 13.23
C PRO A 78 1.36 -15.81 13.19
N THR A 79 0.95 -16.92 12.57
CA THR A 79 1.84 -18.08 12.36
C THR A 79 2.89 -17.84 11.27
N ASN A 80 2.56 -16.95 10.32
CA ASN A 80 3.48 -16.51 9.27
C ASN A 80 3.76 -15.02 9.41
N LYS A 81 4.89 -14.55 8.89
CA LYS A 81 5.24 -13.14 8.88
C LYS A 81 4.21 -12.34 8.08
N VAL A 82 3.66 -11.31 8.68
CA VAL A 82 2.74 -10.35 8.05
C VAL A 82 3.39 -8.98 8.08
N ILE A 83 3.59 -8.36 6.92
CA ILE A 83 4.12 -7.00 6.79
C ILE A 83 2.96 -6.01 6.72
N HIS A 84 2.99 -5.00 7.60
CA HIS A 84 1.94 -4.00 7.74
C HIS A 84 2.21 -2.76 6.89
N ASN A 85 1.18 -2.23 6.23
CA ASN A 85 1.27 -1.03 5.39
C ASN A 85 1.83 0.19 6.12
N VAL A 86 1.49 0.36 7.40
CA VAL A 86 1.86 1.54 8.20
C VAL A 86 3.36 1.60 8.48
N THR A 87 3.96 0.46 8.78
CA THR A 87 5.37 0.36 9.18
C THR A 87 6.29 -0.14 8.07
N ALA A 88 5.76 -0.82 7.07
CA ALA A 88 6.49 -1.64 6.11
C ALA A 88 7.37 -2.69 6.82
N ASP A 89 6.90 -3.18 7.97
CA ASP A 89 7.59 -4.16 8.80
C ASP A 89 6.61 -5.17 9.38
N SER A 90 7.13 -6.30 9.86
CA SER A 90 6.35 -7.33 10.50
C SER A 90 6.15 -7.06 11.99
N CYS A 91 5.08 -7.63 12.54
CA CYS A 91 4.80 -7.60 13.97
C CYS A 91 4.08 -8.89 14.37
N ASP A 92 4.46 -9.46 15.51
CA ASP A 92 3.87 -10.67 16.11
C ASP A 92 3.02 -10.38 17.35
N ASN A 93 3.03 -9.14 17.84
CA ASN A 93 2.25 -8.72 19.00
C ASN A 93 0.80 -8.41 18.62
N ASP A 94 -0.15 -9.16 19.14
CA ASP A 94 -1.59 -9.06 18.86
C ASP A 94 -2.18 -7.65 19.10
N LYS A 95 -1.75 -6.97 20.17
CA LYS A 95 -2.22 -5.62 20.50
C LYS A 95 -1.70 -4.59 19.52
N VAL A 96 -0.43 -4.72 19.13
CA VAL A 96 0.20 -3.85 18.14
C VAL A 96 -0.40 -4.07 16.76
N ILE A 97 -0.65 -5.33 16.36
CA ILE A 97 -1.33 -5.66 15.09
C ILE A 97 -2.69 -4.98 15.01
N ARG A 98 -3.52 -5.08 16.07
CA ARG A 98 -4.83 -4.41 16.12
C ARG A 98 -4.69 -2.89 15.96
N GLN A 99 -3.69 -2.29 16.60
CA GLN A 99 -3.41 -0.87 16.48
C GLN A 99 -2.98 -0.50 15.06
N LEU A 100 -2.08 -1.26 14.43
CA LEU A 100 -1.64 -1.03 13.05
C LEU A 100 -2.79 -1.20 12.04
N MET A 101 -3.69 -2.17 12.25
CA MET A 101 -4.90 -2.34 11.45
C MET A 101 -5.83 -1.13 11.56
N THR A 102 -5.95 -0.52 12.72
CA THR A 102 -6.73 0.70 12.92
C THR A 102 -6.09 1.87 12.19
N LEU A 103 -4.80 2.11 12.42
CA LEU A 103 -4.06 3.23 11.87
C LEU A 103 -3.94 3.21 10.34
N GLN A 104 -3.99 2.05 9.70
CA GLN A 104 -3.82 1.94 8.26
C GLN A 104 -4.87 2.70 7.44
N LEU A 105 -6.07 2.96 7.98
CA LEU A 105 -7.12 3.71 7.28
C LEU A 105 -6.68 5.14 6.95
N CYS A 106 -5.96 5.79 7.86
CA CYS A 106 -5.49 7.16 7.71
C CYS A 106 -3.99 7.28 7.41
N SER A 107 -3.28 6.14 7.39
CA SER A 107 -1.83 6.11 7.13
C SER A 107 -1.51 5.75 5.68
N PRO A 108 -0.37 6.21 5.14
CA PRO A 108 0.07 5.83 3.81
C PRO A 108 0.27 4.32 3.64
N VAL A 109 -0.06 3.79 2.46
CA VAL A 109 0.37 2.46 2.03
C VAL A 109 1.83 2.55 1.58
N ARG A 110 2.74 1.96 2.33
CA ARG A 110 4.19 1.97 2.09
C ARG A 110 4.63 0.78 1.24
N TRP A 111 4.00 0.61 0.07
CA TRP A 111 4.22 -0.54 -0.81
C TRP A 111 5.68 -0.65 -1.26
N PHE A 112 6.28 0.47 -1.68
CA PHE A 112 7.68 0.50 -2.09
C PHE A 112 8.61 0.00 -0.97
N ASP A 113 8.44 0.53 0.25
CA ASP A 113 9.27 0.13 1.40
C ASP A 113 9.03 -1.34 1.78
N THR A 114 7.78 -1.83 1.67
CA THR A 114 7.43 -3.24 1.88
C THR A 114 8.21 -4.15 0.92
N ILE A 115 8.26 -3.80 -0.37
CA ILE A 115 9.01 -4.60 -1.34
C ILE A 115 10.52 -4.51 -1.10
N GLN A 116 11.05 -3.33 -0.77
CA GLN A 116 12.47 -3.18 -0.41
C GLN A 116 12.83 -4.06 0.80
N ARG A 117 11.93 -4.17 1.78
CA ARG A 117 12.11 -5.07 2.91
C ARG A 117 12.15 -6.53 2.48
N LEU A 118 11.23 -6.98 1.63
CA LEU A 118 11.21 -8.35 1.11
C LEU A 118 12.45 -8.69 0.28
N VAL A 119 12.94 -7.74 -0.53
CA VAL A 119 14.21 -7.87 -1.26
C VAL A 119 15.39 -8.04 -0.29
N THR A 120 15.43 -7.25 0.79
CA THR A 120 16.46 -7.38 1.84
C THR A 120 16.40 -8.74 2.56
N GLU A 121 15.20 -9.31 2.69
CA GLU A 121 14.99 -10.65 3.25
C GLU A 121 15.20 -11.78 2.22
N GLN A 122 15.67 -11.46 1.03
CA GLN A 122 15.99 -12.40 -0.04
C GLN A 122 14.78 -13.27 -0.47
N VAL A 123 13.60 -12.65 -0.54
CA VAL A 123 12.41 -13.31 -1.07
C VAL A 123 12.54 -13.46 -2.58
N GLU A 124 12.46 -14.68 -3.07
CA GLU A 124 12.65 -15.04 -4.48
C GLU A 124 11.32 -15.34 -5.21
N VAL A 125 10.25 -15.66 -4.47
CA VAL A 125 8.95 -16.02 -5.06
C VAL A 125 7.87 -15.08 -4.53
N PHE A 126 7.21 -14.40 -5.43
CA PHE A 126 6.10 -13.49 -5.13
C PHE A 126 4.82 -13.98 -5.79
N VAL A 127 3.74 -14.06 -5.02
CA VAL A 127 2.45 -14.53 -5.53
C VAL A 127 1.36 -13.52 -5.19
N GLU A 128 0.80 -12.85 -6.21
CA GLU A 128 -0.41 -12.04 -6.05
C GLU A 128 -1.63 -12.94 -6.15
N VAL A 129 -2.37 -13.10 -5.05
CA VAL A 129 -3.58 -13.91 -4.99
C VAL A 129 -4.81 -13.01 -5.02
N GLY A 130 -5.67 -13.16 -6.04
CA GLY A 130 -6.91 -12.40 -6.17
C GLY A 130 -7.13 -11.81 -7.56
N PRO A 131 -8.22 -11.05 -7.76
CA PRO A 131 -8.57 -10.49 -9.06
C PRO A 131 -7.59 -9.40 -9.50
N GLY A 132 -7.23 -9.43 -10.77
CA GLY A 132 -6.30 -8.46 -11.37
C GLY A 132 -4.83 -8.85 -11.24
N LYS A 133 -3.95 -7.90 -11.55
CA LYS A 133 -2.47 -8.06 -11.56
C LYS A 133 -1.75 -6.74 -11.28
N VAL A 134 -2.35 -5.92 -10.43
CA VAL A 134 -1.84 -4.55 -10.17
C VAL A 134 -0.58 -4.61 -9.33
N LEU A 135 -0.57 -5.44 -8.28
CA LEU A 135 0.58 -5.56 -7.37
C LEU A 135 1.76 -6.22 -8.06
N ALA A 136 1.53 -7.28 -8.83
CA ALA A 136 2.56 -7.89 -9.68
C ALA A 136 3.16 -6.89 -10.68
N GLY A 137 2.32 -6.03 -11.27
CA GLY A 137 2.77 -4.97 -12.18
C GLY A 137 3.58 -3.86 -11.49
N LEU A 138 3.28 -3.53 -10.23
CA LEU A 138 4.06 -2.61 -9.41
C LEU A 138 5.38 -3.24 -8.97
N LEU A 139 5.32 -4.50 -8.52
CA LEU A 139 6.48 -5.27 -8.09
C LEU A 139 7.57 -5.30 -9.16
N LYS A 140 7.23 -5.65 -10.39
CA LYS A 140 8.15 -5.68 -11.54
C LYS A 140 8.87 -4.35 -11.83
N LYS A 141 8.35 -3.22 -11.33
CA LYS A 141 8.98 -1.90 -11.46
C LYS A 141 9.90 -1.56 -10.28
N ILE A 142 9.84 -2.34 -9.21
CA ILE A 142 10.57 -2.10 -7.97
C ILE A 142 11.74 -3.06 -7.83
N LEU A 143 11.56 -4.31 -8.26
CA LEU A 143 12.60 -5.33 -8.15
C LEU A 143 13.86 -4.90 -8.91
N PRO A 144 15.04 -5.07 -8.30
CA PRO A 144 16.31 -4.88 -8.99
C PRO A 144 16.40 -5.77 -10.23
N PRO A 145 16.99 -5.27 -11.35
CA PRO A 145 17.06 -6.02 -12.59
C PRO A 145 17.92 -7.31 -12.50
N ASP A 146 18.81 -7.35 -11.55
CA ASP A 146 19.74 -8.45 -11.26
C ASP A 146 19.20 -9.45 -10.22
N LEU A 147 18.01 -9.17 -9.66
CA LEU A 147 17.36 -10.10 -8.73
C LEU A 147 16.61 -11.18 -9.50
N GLU A 148 17.04 -12.43 -9.35
CA GLU A 148 16.32 -13.59 -9.84
C GLU A 148 15.08 -13.85 -8.97
N ALA A 149 13.95 -13.28 -9.34
CA ALA A 149 12.69 -13.46 -8.64
C ALA A 149 11.55 -13.85 -9.57
N SER A 150 10.76 -14.83 -9.13
CA SER A 150 9.56 -15.28 -9.82
C SER A 150 8.34 -14.53 -9.33
N VAL A 151 7.49 -14.05 -10.25
CA VAL A 151 6.27 -13.30 -9.93
C VAL A 151 5.06 -13.98 -10.55
N PHE A 152 4.22 -14.55 -9.73
CA PHE A 152 3.00 -15.24 -10.12
C PHE A 152 1.76 -14.40 -9.84
N ASN A 153 0.71 -14.65 -10.64
CA ASN A 153 -0.61 -14.09 -10.39
C ASN A 153 -1.64 -15.21 -10.40
N VAL A 154 -2.23 -15.49 -9.24
CA VAL A 154 -3.19 -16.56 -9.01
C VAL A 154 -4.57 -15.97 -8.81
N ASN A 155 -5.40 -15.98 -9.86
CA ASN A 155 -6.74 -15.40 -9.87
C ASN A 155 -7.84 -16.32 -10.40
N THR A 156 -7.48 -17.51 -10.84
CA THR A 156 -8.37 -18.57 -11.34
C THR A 156 -7.83 -19.94 -10.96
N ILE A 157 -8.66 -20.99 -11.05
CA ILE A 157 -8.21 -22.37 -10.82
C ILE A 157 -7.06 -22.77 -11.75
N PRO A 158 -7.12 -22.52 -13.09
CA PRO A 158 -5.99 -22.83 -13.96
C PRO A 158 -4.68 -22.12 -13.58
N THR A 159 -4.74 -20.86 -13.15
CA THR A 159 -3.51 -20.16 -12.70
C THR A 159 -2.97 -20.69 -11.38
N LEU A 160 -3.81 -21.21 -10.48
CA LEU A 160 -3.39 -21.91 -9.29
C LEU A 160 -2.70 -23.23 -9.63
N GLU A 161 -3.30 -24.03 -10.52
CA GLU A 161 -2.73 -25.32 -10.98
C GLU A 161 -1.36 -25.12 -11.64
N SER A 162 -1.22 -24.11 -12.50
CA SER A 162 0.05 -23.73 -13.11
C SER A 162 1.10 -23.37 -12.06
N PHE A 163 0.75 -22.50 -11.12
CA PHE A 163 1.65 -22.12 -10.02
C PHE A 163 2.11 -23.32 -9.21
N LEU A 164 1.18 -24.21 -8.81
CA LEU A 164 1.52 -25.40 -8.02
C LEU A 164 2.43 -26.38 -8.79
N SER A 165 2.25 -26.48 -10.12
CA SER A 165 3.10 -27.31 -10.98
C SER A 165 4.53 -26.75 -11.11
N GLU A 166 4.69 -25.43 -11.10
CA GLU A 166 6.01 -24.79 -11.18
C GLU A 166 6.79 -24.83 -9.85
N MET A 167 6.08 -25.04 -8.73
CA MET A 167 6.68 -25.09 -7.39
C MET A 167 7.04 -26.51 -6.92
N GLN A 168 6.78 -27.55 -7.74
CA GLN A 168 7.18 -28.95 -7.49
C GLN A 168 8.56 -29.23 -8.06
#